data_c0a7044c800b8c41509557064804b0a8
#
_entry.id   c0a7044c800b8c41509557064804b0a8
#
_cell.length_a   1.000
_cell.length_b   1.000
_cell.length_c   1.000
_cell.angle_alpha   90.00
_cell.angle_beta   90.00
_cell.angle_gamma   90.00
#
_symmetry.space_group_name_H-M   'P 1'
#
loop_
_entity.id
_entity.type
_entity.pdbx_description
1 polymer ?
#
loop_
_entity_poly.entity_id
_entity_poly.type
_entity_poly.pdbx_seq_one_letter_code
_entity_poly.pdbx_strand_id
1 'polypeptide(L)'
;VARAESKHALAVLLGETPGTLSIPATVDDESAIPHYGAGPAIGGPANLLRRRGDVLAAEARLAAAAAQVGIEQADLRPSLVVPGSILIGDGSLDGLFSSFLATLGAALDLPLFDGGRRRAEGEGARAELEASQAEYRQAFLLALAEAENALVAISAYRQRSEALAEATEQSETALSQSNALYREGLASLFDVLDAQRQLISSRESLLDNE
;
A
#
# COMPACT_ATOMS: atom_id res chain seq x y z
N VAL A 1 7.87 30.21 1.34
CA VAL A 1 6.64 29.88 2.10
C VAL A 1 6.44 28.37 2.06
N ALA A 2 6.25 27.72 0.91
CA ALA A 2 5.95 26.27 0.78
C ALA A 2 6.96 25.34 1.49
N ARG A 3 8.29 25.63 1.39
CA ARG A 3 9.33 24.84 2.09
C ARG A 3 9.17 24.87 3.62
N ALA A 4 8.81 26.03 4.19
CA ALA A 4 8.60 26.14 5.62
C ALA A 4 7.35 25.38 6.06
N GLU A 5 6.29 25.44 5.28
CA GLU A 5 5.05 24.71 5.54
C GLU A 5 5.26 23.19 5.48
N SER A 6 6.00 22.69 4.48
CA SER A 6 6.36 21.28 4.38
C SER A 6 7.23 20.82 5.56
N LYS A 7 8.18 21.65 6.01
CA LYS A 7 9.01 21.36 7.19
C LYS A 7 8.17 21.30 8.47
N HIS A 8 7.21 22.20 8.62
CA HIS A 8 6.29 22.18 9.77
C HIS A 8 5.38 20.93 9.74
N ALA A 9 4.86 20.57 8.57
CA ALA A 9 4.06 19.35 8.42
C ALA A 9 4.87 18.10 8.77
N LEU A 10 6.14 18.02 8.35
CA LEU A 10 7.03 16.91 8.68
C LEU A 10 7.32 16.85 10.19
N ALA A 11 7.55 17.99 10.85
CA ALA A 11 7.74 18.03 12.30
C ALA A 11 6.52 17.46 13.05
N VAL A 12 5.31 17.83 12.63
CA VAL A 12 4.07 17.30 13.20
C VAL A 12 3.95 15.78 13.03
N LEU A 13 4.30 15.25 11.85
CA LEU A 13 4.29 13.79 11.58
C LEU A 13 5.30 13.02 12.44
N LEU A 14 6.42 13.66 12.78
CA LEU A 14 7.46 13.09 13.66
C LEU A 14 7.14 13.28 15.16
N GLY A 15 6.06 14.01 15.49
CA GLY A 15 5.70 14.33 16.88
C GLY A 15 6.55 15.43 17.50
N GLU A 16 7.28 16.21 16.70
CA GLU A 16 8.11 17.33 17.12
C GLU A 16 7.37 18.65 17.01
N THR A 17 7.81 19.67 17.78
CA THR A 17 7.25 21.02 17.66
C THR A 17 7.72 21.67 16.35
N PRO A 18 6.81 22.35 15.60
CA PRO A 18 7.20 23.11 14.42
C PRO A 18 8.31 24.13 14.75
N GLY A 19 9.43 24.06 14.03
CA GLY A 19 10.60 24.93 14.25
C GLY A 19 11.79 24.27 14.94
N THR A 20 11.63 23.15 15.63
CA THR A 20 12.73 22.39 16.28
C THR A 20 13.38 21.36 15.33
N LEU A 21 12.67 20.97 14.26
CA LEU A 21 13.19 20.00 13.30
C LEU A 21 14.43 20.55 12.58
N SER A 22 15.59 19.91 12.82
CA SER A 22 16.83 20.17 12.10
C SER A 22 16.96 19.18 10.96
N ILE A 23 16.87 19.67 9.73
CA ILE A 23 17.18 18.87 8.54
C ILE A 23 18.68 19.02 8.28
N PRO A 24 19.45 17.91 8.14
CA PRO A 24 20.87 17.98 7.86
C PRO A 24 21.17 18.83 6.60
N ALA A 25 22.20 19.65 6.66
CA ALA A 25 22.57 20.61 5.60
C ALA A 25 22.97 19.95 4.26
N THR A 26 23.16 18.64 4.23
CA THR A 26 23.41 17.88 2.99
C THR A 26 22.22 17.89 2.01
N VAL A 27 21.05 18.38 2.45
CA VAL A 27 19.86 18.59 1.61
C VAL A 27 19.73 20.07 1.18
N ASP A 28 20.63 20.93 1.64
CA ASP A 28 20.60 22.39 1.38
C ASP A 28 21.35 22.81 0.12
N ASP A 29 21.80 21.87 -0.73
CA ASP A 29 22.28 22.23 -2.06
C ASP A 29 21.08 22.68 -2.90
N GLU A 30 20.83 24.00 -2.87
CA GLU A 30 19.68 24.64 -3.56
C GLU A 30 19.70 24.43 -5.08
N SER A 31 20.76 23.83 -5.62
CA SER A 31 20.94 23.59 -7.05
C SER A 31 20.70 22.13 -7.50
N ALA A 32 20.64 21.19 -6.57
CA ALA A 32 20.46 19.78 -6.93
C ALA A 32 19.02 19.35 -6.75
N ILE A 33 18.31 19.20 -7.85
CA ILE A 33 17.06 18.41 -7.87
C ILE A 33 17.44 16.98 -7.53
N PRO A 34 16.78 16.34 -6.53
CA PRO A 34 17.09 14.96 -6.20
C PRO A 34 16.78 14.05 -7.39
N HIS A 35 17.78 13.61 -8.10
CA HIS A 35 17.59 12.62 -9.16
C HIS A 35 17.57 11.21 -8.54
N TYR A 36 16.47 10.50 -8.69
CA TYR A 36 16.39 9.09 -8.39
C TYR A 36 17.09 8.28 -9.49
N GLY A 37 18.42 8.19 -9.39
CA GLY A 37 19.27 7.62 -10.45
C GLY A 37 19.15 6.10 -10.65
N ALA A 38 18.66 5.37 -9.68
CA ALA A 38 18.34 3.95 -9.79
C ALA A 38 16.83 3.82 -9.71
N GLY A 39 16.17 3.55 -10.82
CA GLY A 39 14.75 3.20 -10.81
C GLY A 39 14.50 2.08 -9.78
N PRO A 40 13.29 1.96 -9.19
CA PRO A 40 13.00 0.88 -8.27
C PRO A 40 13.41 -0.43 -8.93
N ALA A 41 14.08 -1.31 -8.16
CA ALA A 41 14.38 -2.66 -8.63
C ALA A 41 13.03 -3.35 -8.89
N ILE A 42 12.54 -3.20 -10.11
CA ILE A 42 11.28 -3.79 -10.55
C ILE A 42 11.56 -5.28 -10.68
N GLY A 43 11.36 -6.02 -9.59
CA GLY A 43 11.18 -7.46 -9.67
C GLY A 43 10.03 -7.74 -10.62
N GLY A 44 10.05 -8.87 -11.33
CA GLY A 44 8.99 -9.18 -12.28
C GLY A 44 7.59 -9.00 -11.64
N PRO A 45 6.56 -8.67 -12.44
CA PRO A 45 5.22 -8.32 -11.97
C PRO A 45 4.66 -9.29 -10.92
N ALA A 46 4.94 -10.59 -11.08
CA ALA A 46 4.54 -11.64 -10.15
C ALA A 46 5.11 -11.47 -8.73
N ASN A 47 6.33 -10.93 -8.58
CA ASN A 47 6.93 -10.70 -7.26
C ASN A 47 6.34 -9.48 -6.54
N LEU A 48 5.92 -8.48 -7.30
CA LEU A 48 5.23 -7.31 -6.75
C LEU A 48 3.86 -7.70 -6.21
N LEU A 49 3.10 -8.49 -6.96
CA LEU A 49 1.76 -8.96 -6.58
C LEU A 49 1.80 -9.82 -5.29
N ARG A 50 2.79 -10.70 -5.15
CA ARG A 50 2.94 -11.55 -3.95
C ARG A 50 3.28 -10.79 -2.67
N ARG A 51 3.75 -9.56 -2.76
CA ARG A 51 4.10 -8.72 -1.60
C ARG A 51 2.99 -7.74 -1.21
N ARG A 52 1.94 -7.67 -1.97
CA ARG A 52 0.82 -6.75 -1.71
C ARG A 52 -0.01 -7.26 -0.54
N GLY A 53 -0.23 -6.40 0.44
CA GLY A 53 -1.00 -6.74 1.64
C GLY A 53 -2.47 -7.01 1.37
N ASP A 54 -3.08 -6.37 0.37
CA ASP A 54 -4.47 -6.58 -0.05
C ASP A 54 -4.68 -7.96 -0.69
N VAL A 55 -3.75 -8.40 -1.55
CA VAL A 55 -3.77 -9.74 -2.17
C VAL A 55 -3.56 -10.82 -1.11
N LEU A 56 -2.58 -10.64 -0.21
CA LEU A 56 -2.33 -11.58 0.90
C LEU A 56 -3.54 -11.67 1.86
N ALA A 57 -4.19 -10.54 2.13
CA ALA A 57 -5.39 -10.54 2.97
C ALA A 57 -6.57 -11.27 2.31
N ALA A 58 -6.76 -11.11 1.00
CA ALA A 58 -7.78 -11.83 0.25
C ALA A 58 -7.49 -13.34 0.20
N GLU A 59 -6.22 -13.74 0.02
CA GLU A 59 -5.78 -15.14 0.09
C GLU A 59 -6.05 -15.76 1.46
N ALA A 60 -5.76 -15.03 2.55
CA ALA A 60 -6.03 -15.50 3.90
C ALA A 60 -7.54 -15.66 4.18
N ARG A 61 -8.40 -14.75 3.67
CA ARG A 61 -9.86 -14.89 3.77
C ARG A 61 -10.35 -16.10 3.00
N LEU A 62 -9.83 -16.34 1.80
CA LEU A 62 -10.15 -17.53 1.02
C LEU A 62 -9.79 -18.82 1.77
N ALA A 63 -8.59 -18.86 2.37
CA ALA A 63 -8.17 -20.00 3.19
C ALA A 63 -9.09 -20.23 4.41
N ALA A 64 -9.53 -19.14 5.07
CA ALA A 64 -10.46 -19.19 6.19
C ALA A 64 -11.83 -19.72 5.75
N ALA A 65 -12.38 -19.25 4.62
CA ALA A 65 -13.64 -19.74 4.08
C ALA A 65 -13.56 -21.24 3.70
N ALA A 66 -12.44 -21.68 3.12
CA ALA A 66 -12.20 -23.09 2.83
C ALA A 66 -12.15 -23.94 4.11
N ALA A 67 -11.52 -23.45 5.18
CA ALA A 67 -11.51 -24.11 6.48
C ALA A 67 -12.91 -24.20 7.09
N GLN A 68 -13.74 -23.15 6.94
CA GLN A 68 -15.13 -23.15 7.41
C GLN A 68 -15.96 -24.26 6.74
N VAL A 69 -15.81 -24.46 5.43
CA VAL A 69 -16.45 -25.59 4.74
C VAL A 69 -16.03 -26.93 5.37
N GLY A 70 -14.76 -27.06 5.76
CA GLY A 70 -14.26 -28.25 6.45
C GLY A 70 -14.91 -28.46 7.82
N ILE A 71 -15.15 -27.38 8.59
CA ILE A 71 -15.83 -27.40 9.88
C ILE A 71 -17.27 -27.89 9.69
N GLU A 72 -18.04 -27.28 8.77
CA GLU A 72 -19.42 -27.65 8.52
C GLU A 72 -19.57 -29.13 8.02
N GLN A 73 -18.58 -29.61 7.27
CA GLN A 73 -18.53 -31.01 6.86
C GLN A 73 -18.21 -31.95 8.04
N ALA A 74 -17.39 -31.51 8.98
CA ALA A 74 -17.08 -32.28 10.18
C ALA A 74 -18.31 -32.39 11.10
N ASP A 75 -19.09 -31.32 11.19
CA ASP A 75 -20.32 -31.29 12.01
C ASP A 75 -21.42 -32.24 11.54
N LEU A 76 -21.32 -32.74 10.31
CA LEU A 76 -22.19 -33.81 9.80
C LEU A 76 -21.78 -35.20 10.32
N ARG A 77 -20.64 -35.35 10.97
CA ARG A 77 -20.08 -36.62 11.43
C ARG A 77 -20.20 -36.75 12.94
N PRO A 78 -20.18 -38.01 13.48
CA PRO A 78 -20.12 -38.23 14.91
C PRO A 78 -18.84 -37.58 15.50
N SER A 79 -18.99 -36.86 16.61
CA SER A 79 -17.88 -36.27 17.33
C SER A 79 -17.72 -36.88 18.73
N LEU A 80 -16.48 -37.17 19.13
CA LEU A 80 -16.14 -37.64 20.46
C LEU A 80 -15.46 -36.51 21.23
N VAL A 81 -16.07 -36.07 22.31
CA VAL A 81 -15.56 -35.07 23.20
C VAL A 81 -15.13 -35.73 24.50
N VAL A 82 -13.90 -35.44 24.95
CA VAL A 82 -13.36 -35.90 26.23
C VAL A 82 -13.26 -34.68 27.16
N PRO A 83 -14.32 -34.34 27.91
CA PRO A 83 -14.26 -33.25 28.87
C PRO A 83 -13.41 -33.66 30.08
N GLY A 84 -12.51 -32.80 30.50
CA GLY A 84 -11.74 -32.95 31.72
C GLY A 84 -11.76 -31.66 32.53
N SER A 85 -11.87 -31.75 33.85
CA SER A 85 -11.74 -30.62 34.76
C SER A 85 -10.90 -30.98 35.98
N ILE A 86 -10.10 -30.02 36.42
CA ILE A 86 -9.32 -30.11 37.66
C ILE A 86 -9.77 -28.95 38.54
N LEU A 87 -10.29 -29.28 39.72
CA LEU A 87 -10.61 -28.28 40.75
C LEU A 87 -9.58 -28.44 41.89
N ILE A 88 -8.98 -27.35 42.29
CA ILE A 88 -7.98 -27.30 43.38
C ILE A 88 -8.49 -26.29 44.41
N GLY A 89 -8.76 -26.80 45.63
CA GLY A 89 -9.00 -26.00 46.83
C GLY A 89 -10.27 -25.11 46.81
N ASP A 90 -10.63 -24.65 47.99
CA ASP A 90 -11.76 -23.73 48.27
C ASP A 90 -11.30 -22.27 48.59
N GLY A 91 -10.15 -21.85 48.09
CA GLY A 91 -9.69 -20.44 48.19
C GLY A 91 -8.95 -20.09 49.51
N SER A 92 -8.68 -21.03 50.39
CA SER A 92 -7.83 -20.83 51.54
C SER A 92 -6.43 -21.45 51.32
N LEU A 93 -5.37 -20.74 51.75
CA LEU A 93 -3.99 -21.21 51.60
C LEU A 93 -3.71 -22.54 52.33
N ASP A 94 -4.45 -22.83 53.39
CA ASP A 94 -4.39 -24.08 54.17
C ASP A 94 -5.11 -25.26 53.47
N GLY A 95 -6.01 -24.97 52.52
CA GLY A 95 -6.79 -25.96 51.77
C GLY A 95 -6.21 -26.36 50.39
N LEU A 96 -5.12 -25.76 49.96
CA LEU A 96 -4.56 -25.94 48.61
C LEU A 96 -4.24 -27.40 48.24
N PHE A 97 -4.00 -28.24 49.22
CA PHE A 97 -3.67 -29.68 49.04
C PHE A 97 -4.74 -30.63 49.56
N SER A 98 -5.78 -30.16 50.22
CA SER A 98 -6.79 -31.02 50.86
C SER A 98 -7.98 -31.37 49.97
N SER A 99 -8.20 -30.64 48.86
CA SER A 99 -9.31 -30.89 47.95
C SER A 99 -8.84 -30.82 46.49
N PHE A 100 -8.31 -31.95 46.03
CA PHE A 100 -8.02 -32.15 44.60
C PHE A 100 -9.10 -33.04 44.02
N LEU A 101 -9.89 -32.49 43.06
CA LEU A 101 -10.90 -33.22 42.31
C LEU A 101 -10.55 -33.19 40.83
N ALA A 102 -10.21 -34.30 40.24
CA ALA A 102 -10.06 -34.47 38.81
C ALA A 102 -11.25 -35.29 38.27
N THR A 103 -11.94 -34.72 37.29
CA THR A 103 -12.99 -35.45 36.58
C THR A 103 -12.57 -35.62 35.13
N LEU A 104 -12.76 -36.83 34.60
CA LEU A 104 -12.57 -37.16 33.20
C LEU A 104 -13.84 -37.86 32.72
N GLY A 105 -14.39 -37.39 31.62
CA GLY A 105 -15.57 -37.95 30.98
C GLY A 105 -15.33 -38.25 29.51
N ALA A 106 -16.25 -38.94 28.88
CA ALA A 106 -16.32 -39.10 27.43
C ALA A 106 -17.77 -38.89 26.99
N ALA A 107 -18.00 -38.07 25.98
CA ALA A 107 -19.31 -37.81 25.40
C ALA A 107 -19.24 -38.02 23.90
N LEU A 108 -20.15 -38.82 23.35
CA LEU A 108 -20.32 -39.02 21.92
C LEU A 108 -21.54 -38.23 21.44
N ASP A 109 -21.31 -37.24 20.56
CA ASP A 109 -22.38 -36.49 19.89
C ASP A 109 -22.68 -37.09 18.51
N LEU A 110 -23.90 -37.52 18.31
CA LEU A 110 -24.40 -38.14 17.07
C LEU A 110 -25.59 -37.34 16.56
N PRO A 111 -25.44 -36.55 15.52
CA PRO A 111 -26.53 -35.80 14.92
C PRO A 111 -27.43 -36.74 14.10
N LEU A 112 -28.53 -37.22 14.70
CA LEU A 112 -29.46 -38.15 14.03
C LEU A 112 -30.50 -37.42 13.17
N PHE A 113 -31.02 -36.30 13.65
CA PHE A 113 -32.03 -35.51 12.96
C PHE A 113 -32.01 -34.06 13.43
N ASP A 114 -31.85 -33.13 12.48
CA ASP A 114 -31.77 -31.68 12.73
C ASP A 114 -32.62 -30.83 11.77
N GLY A 115 -33.57 -31.49 11.06
CA GLY A 115 -34.43 -30.80 10.09
C GLY A 115 -33.69 -30.26 8.86
N GLY A 116 -32.45 -30.69 8.61
CA GLY A 116 -31.63 -30.23 7.47
C GLY A 116 -30.78 -29.01 7.77
N ARG A 117 -30.75 -28.51 9.04
CA ARG A 117 -30.00 -27.31 9.45
C ARG A 117 -28.55 -27.42 9.08
N ARG A 118 -27.82 -28.47 9.48
CA ARG A 118 -26.38 -28.63 9.22
C ARG A 118 -26.04 -28.73 7.73
N ARG A 119 -26.95 -29.25 6.90
CA ARG A 119 -26.78 -29.27 5.44
C ARG A 119 -26.89 -27.86 4.86
N ALA A 120 -27.87 -27.09 5.32
CA ALA A 120 -28.04 -25.71 4.88
C ALA A 120 -26.86 -24.85 5.31
N GLU A 121 -26.31 -25.06 6.53
CA GLU A 121 -25.08 -24.40 7.01
C GLU A 121 -23.89 -24.75 6.11
N GLY A 122 -23.71 -26.02 5.73
CA GLY A 122 -22.68 -26.46 4.80
C GLY A 122 -22.83 -25.90 3.38
N GLU A 123 -24.06 -25.72 2.88
CA GLU A 123 -24.35 -25.07 1.59
C GLU A 123 -24.02 -23.56 1.68
N GLY A 124 -24.37 -22.90 2.79
CA GLY A 124 -23.99 -21.52 3.06
C GLY A 124 -22.49 -21.32 3.08
N ALA A 125 -21.74 -22.18 3.77
CA ALA A 125 -20.28 -22.13 3.80
C ALA A 125 -19.65 -22.33 2.42
N ARG A 126 -20.24 -23.17 1.55
CA ARG A 126 -19.75 -23.30 0.16
C ARG A 126 -20.01 -22.06 -0.66
N ALA A 127 -21.17 -21.44 -0.52
CA ALA A 127 -21.47 -20.18 -1.20
C ALA A 127 -20.51 -19.05 -0.75
N GLU A 128 -20.18 -19.00 0.53
CA GLU A 128 -19.19 -18.06 1.07
C GLU A 128 -17.78 -18.33 0.52
N LEU A 129 -17.39 -19.60 0.36
CA LEU A 129 -16.15 -19.97 -0.30
C LEU A 129 -16.11 -19.48 -1.75
N GLU A 130 -17.19 -19.66 -2.51
CA GLU A 130 -17.29 -19.17 -3.89
C GLU A 130 -17.20 -17.63 -3.95
N ALA A 131 -17.85 -16.93 -3.02
CA ALA A 131 -17.73 -15.46 -2.89
C ALA A 131 -16.30 -15.05 -2.60
N SER A 132 -15.64 -15.67 -1.63
CA SER A 132 -14.23 -15.40 -1.30
C SER A 132 -13.27 -15.70 -2.46
N GLN A 133 -13.56 -16.71 -3.29
CA GLN A 133 -12.79 -16.97 -4.52
C GLN A 133 -12.93 -15.82 -5.54
N ALA A 134 -14.15 -15.30 -5.70
CA ALA A 134 -14.40 -14.17 -6.59
C ALA A 134 -13.70 -12.90 -6.09
N GLU A 135 -13.75 -12.63 -4.78
CA GLU A 135 -13.05 -11.51 -4.14
C GLU A 135 -11.52 -11.60 -4.30
N TYR A 136 -10.94 -12.77 -4.07
CA TYR A 136 -9.52 -12.99 -4.30
C TYR A 136 -9.13 -12.73 -5.76
N ARG A 137 -9.90 -13.25 -6.71
CA ARG A 137 -9.66 -13.01 -8.14
C ARG A 137 -9.76 -11.53 -8.49
N GLN A 138 -10.74 -10.83 -7.91
CA GLN A 138 -10.90 -9.38 -8.11
C GLN A 138 -9.69 -8.61 -7.55
N ALA A 139 -9.26 -8.89 -6.32
CA ALA A 139 -8.10 -8.25 -5.70
C ALA A 139 -6.83 -8.46 -6.53
N PHE A 140 -6.63 -9.68 -7.04
CA PHE A 140 -5.49 -10.01 -7.90
C PHE A 140 -5.51 -9.23 -9.22
N LEU A 141 -6.67 -9.17 -9.90
CA LEU A 141 -6.80 -8.47 -11.18
C LEU A 141 -6.64 -6.95 -11.03
N LEU A 142 -7.18 -6.37 -9.95
CA LEU A 142 -6.99 -4.95 -9.64
C LEU A 142 -5.52 -4.64 -9.36
N ALA A 143 -4.86 -5.46 -8.56
CA ALA A 143 -3.45 -5.29 -8.26
C ALA A 143 -2.56 -5.39 -9.52
N LEU A 144 -2.91 -6.28 -10.45
CA LEU A 144 -2.23 -6.40 -11.74
C LEU A 144 -2.44 -5.15 -12.59
N ALA A 145 -3.68 -4.69 -12.72
CA ALA A 145 -4.00 -3.48 -13.49
C ALA A 145 -3.29 -2.24 -12.93
N GLU A 146 -3.24 -2.08 -11.61
CA GLU A 146 -2.51 -0.98 -10.97
C GLU A 146 -1.00 -1.05 -11.25
N ALA A 147 -0.41 -2.25 -11.20
CA ALA A 147 1.02 -2.42 -11.52
C ALA A 147 1.32 -2.08 -12.99
N GLU A 148 0.49 -2.53 -13.92
CA GLU A 148 0.62 -2.20 -15.34
C GLU A 148 0.44 -0.70 -15.60
N ASN A 149 -0.56 -0.08 -14.99
CA ASN A 149 -0.79 1.36 -15.10
C ASN A 149 0.40 2.16 -14.55
N ALA A 150 0.98 1.74 -13.43
CA ALA A 150 2.17 2.38 -12.88
C ALA A 150 3.39 2.27 -13.82
N LEU A 151 3.59 1.12 -14.47
CA LEU A 151 4.68 0.95 -15.44
C LEU A 151 4.49 1.82 -16.68
N VAL A 152 3.26 1.92 -17.18
CA VAL A 152 2.92 2.81 -18.30
C VAL A 152 3.14 4.27 -17.90
N ALA A 153 2.71 4.65 -16.69
CA ALA A 153 2.91 6.02 -16.18
C ALA A 153 4.41 6.37 -16.08
N ILE A 154 5.25 5.47 -15.54
CA ILE A 154 6.70 5.68 -15.47
C ILE A 154 7.31 5.92 -16.87
N SER A 155 6.90 5.13 -17.87
CA SER A 155 7.41 5.30 -19.23
C SER A 155 6.97 6.64 -19.84
N ALA A 156 5.72 7.04 -19.60
CA ALA A 156 5.19 8.32 -20.09
C ALA A 156 5.86 9.52 -19.41
N TYR A 157 6.10 9.44 -18.10
CA TYR A 157 6.81 10.50 -17.37
C TYR A 157 8.25 10.66 -17.85
N ARG A 158 8.96 9.56 -18.14
CA ARG A 158 10.32 9.62 -18.70
C ARG A 158 10.35 10.30 -20.08
N GLN A 159 9.46 9.91 -20.98
CA GLN A 159 9.37 10.54 -22.30
C GLN A 159 9.03 12.04 -22.20
N ARG A 160 8.13 12.38 -21.26
CA ARG A 160 7.78 13.77 -21.01
C ARG A 160 8.96 14.55 -20.45
N SER A 161 9.74 13.98 -19.54
CA SER A 161 10.95 14.61 -18.98
C SER A 161 11.96 14.92 -20.07
N GLU A 162 12.23 13.97 -20.98
CA GLU A 162 13.12 14.19 -22.12
C GLU A 162 12.65 15.33 -23.03
N ALA A 163 11.36 15.37 -23.36
CA ALA A 163 10.78 16.43 -24.20
C ALA A 163 10.81 17.81 -23.51
N LEU A 164 10.56 17.85 -22.19
CA LEU A 164 10.63 19.10 -21.41
C LEU A 164 12.07 19.61 -21.25
N ALA A 165 13.04 18.71 -21.11
CA ALA A 165 14.46 19.07 -21.09
C ALA A 165 14.90 19.71 -22.43
N GLU A 166 14.50 19.09 -23.55
CA GLU A 166 14.76 19.65 -24.89
C GLU A 166 14.08 21.03 -25.09
N ALA A 167 12.81 21.14 -24.68
CA ALA A 167 12.07 22.41 -24.75
C ALA A 167 12.75 23.52 -23.89
N THR A 168 13.30 23.15 -22.76
CA THR A 168 14.04 24.09 -21.89
C THR A 168 15.34 24.57 -22.56
N GLU A 169 16.11 23.67 -23.16
CA GLU A 169 17.32 24.01 -23.90
C GLU A 169 17.03 24.92 -25.10
N GLN A 170 15.96 24.65 -25.84
CA GLN A 170 15.52 25.51 -26.96
C GLN A 170 15.09 26.89 -26.46
N SER A 171 14.40 26.97 -25.31
CA SER A 171 13.99 28.24 -24.70
C SER A 171 15.22 29.07 -24.22
N GLU A 172 16.26 28.41 -23.69
CA GLU A 172 17.52 29.06 -23.34
C GLU A 172 18.22 29.64 -24.58
N THR A 173 18.26 28.89 -25.66
CA THR A 173 18.79 29.30 -26.95
C THR A 173 18.04 30.51 -27.49
N ALA A 174 16.70 30.45 -27.47
CA ALA A 174 15.86 31.56 -27.92
C ALA A 174 16.07 32.84 -27.10
N LEU A 175 16.18 32.72 -25.76
CA LEU A 175 16.52 33.88 -24.91
C LEU A 175 17.90 34.46 -25.24
N SER A 176 18.88 33.59 -25.48
CA SER A 176 20.24 34.05 -25.85
C SER A 176 20.22 34.83 -27.19
N GLN A 177 19.52 34.32 -28.18
CA GLN A 177 19.34 34.99 -29.48
C GLN A 177 18.58 36.30 -29.36
N SER A 178 17.47 36.34 -28.61
CA SER A 178 16.69 37.57 -28.37
C SER A 178 17.54 38.64 -27.69
N ASN A 179 18.39 38.26 -26.73
CA ASN A 179 19.34 39.18 -26.10
C ASN A 179 20.39 39.72 -27.07
N ALA A 180 20.91 38.90 -27.99
CA ALA A 180 21.88 39.33 -29.00
C ALA A 180 21.23 40.34 -29.95
N LEU A 181 20.04 40.04 -30.47
CA LEU A 181 19.29 40.94 -31.38
C LEU A 181 18.91 42.27 -30.71
N TYR A 182 18.55 42.24 -29.43
CA TYR A 182 18.24 43.42 -28.65
C TYR A 182 19.50 44.34 -28.52
N ARG A 183 20.67 43.77 -28.28
CA ARG A 183 21.92 44.52 -28.20
C ARG A 183 22.31 45.21 -29.53
N GLU A 184 21.91 44.58 -30.64
CA GLU A 184 22.09 45.12 -32.00
C GLU A 184 20.98 46.10 -32.41
N GLY A 185 19.95 46.30 -31.56
CA GLY A 185 18.81 47.17 -31.85
C GLY A 185 17.81 46.56 -32.82
N LEU A 186 17.86 45.25 -33.10
CA LEU A 186 17.02 44.53 -34.02
C LEU A 186 15.77 43.87 -33.38
N ALA A 187 15.75 43.78 -32.04
CA ALA A 187 14.63 43.31 -31.27
C ALA A 187 14.25 44.31 -30.16
N SER A 188 13.04 44.23 -29.68
CA SER A 188 12.52 45.04 -28.58
C SER A 188 12.83 44.41 -27.21
N LEU A 189 12.79 45.22 -26.16
CA LEU A 189 12.86 44.69 -24.79
C LEU A 189 11.72 43.71 -24.46
N PHE A 190 10.54 43.88 -25.07
CA PHE A 190 9.38 43.01 -24.93
C PHE A 190 9.70 41.60 -25.44
N ASP A 191 10.42 41.46 -26.55
CA ASP A 191 10.80 40.17 -27.11
C ASP A 191 11.74 39.40 -26.17
N VAL A 192 12.66 40.12 -25.50
CA VAL A 192 13.56 39.53 -24.49
C VAL A 192 12.78 39.09 -23.25
N LEU A 193 11.85 39.91 -22.76
CA LEU A 193 11.04 39.58 -21.59
C LEU A 193 10.09 38.40 -21.87
N ASP A 194 9.56 38.28 -23.08
CA ASP A 194 8.73 37.18 -23.48
C ASP A 194 9.55 35.87 -23.56
N ALA A 195 10.70 35.87 -24.18
CA ALA A 195 11.63 34.75 -24.21
C ALA A 195 12.05 34.33 -22.79
N GLN A 196 12.28 35.29 -21.88
CA GLN A 196 12.57 34.98 -20.48
C GLN A 196 11.42 34.31 -19.73
N ARG A 197 10.18 34.79 -19.94
CA ARG A 197 8.98 34.14 -19.37
C ARG A 197 8.82 32.71 -19.88
N GLN A 198 9.04 32.50 -21.18
CA GLN A 198 8.95 31.19 -21.80
C GLN A 198 9.97 30.22 -21.18
N LEU A 199 11.21 30.67 -20.97
CA LEU A 199 12.25 29.87 -20.30
C LEU A 199 11.83 29.50 -18.87
N ILE A 200 11.33 30.46 -18.09
CA ILE A 200 10.87 30.22 -16.72
C ILE A 200 9.75 29.15 -16.72
N SER A 201 8.76 29.32 -17.59
CA SER A 201 7.64 28.35 -17.71
C SER A 201 8.12 26.96 -18.12
N SER A 202 9.09 26.85 -19.04
CA SER A 202 9.67 25.57 -19.45
C SER A 202 10.41 24.89 -18.29
N ARG A 203 11.19 25.64 -17.51
CA ARG A 203 11.89 25.14 -16.32
C ARG A 203 10.91 24.68 -15.23
N GLU A 204 9.88 25.48 -14.95
CA GLU A 204 8.82 25.08 -14.00
C GLU A 204 8.15 23.78 -14.42
N SER A 205 7.81 23.64 -15.72
CA SER A 205 7.19 22.40 -16.23
C SER A 205 8.11 21.19 -16.12
N LEU A 206 9.42 21.35 -16.28
CA LEU A 206 10.40 20.29 -16.11
C LEU A 206 10.48 19.88 -14.63
N LEU A 207 10.54 20.84 -13.71
CA LEU A 207 10.56 20.59 -12.27
C LEU A 207 9.31 19.90 -11.76
N ASP A 208 8.14 20.29 -12.28
CA ASP A 208 6.86 19.68 -11.90
C ASP A 208 6.72 18.22 -12.39
N ASN A 209 7.51 17.83 -13.38
CA ASN A 209 7.49 16.48 -13.94
C ASN A 209 8.49 15.52 -13.25
N GLU A 210 9.50 16.03 -12.55
CA GLU A 210 10.47 15.22 -11.82
C GLU A 210 9.98 14.79 -10.43
#